data_34cea382aa54f7127dcb129d775de2dc
#
_entry.id   34cea382aa54f7127dcb129d775de2dc
#
_cell.length_a   1.000
_cell.length_b   1.000
_cell.length_c   1.000
_cell.angle_alpha   90.00
_cell.angle_beta   90.00
_cell.angle_gamma   90.00
#
_symmetry.space_group_name_H-M   'P 1'
#
loop_
_entity.id
_entity.type
_entity.pdbx_description
1 polymer ?
#
loop_
_entity_poly.entity_id
_entity_poly.type
_entity_poly.pdbx_seq_one_letter_code
_entity_poly.pdbx_strand_id
1 'polypeptide(L)'
;PVPTIEQALQGKTAGVFIEAVNRKSTSTTNMRIRGSSSITATNQPLFVVDGIPLTTEALNQSGAVINPLTSINFNDVESIDILKDAASSAIYGSRGANGVVLITTKKGISGDTRLNFTIQSGFNEASHRREFMNSDEYISYFRDAAVIGDLADDAYYGDNPGTNDYYRLEVEKRLKRYSGWAVNLDGSGNYLGSKVNTDWQDLAFQKGKIFSADMSAQGGTDKLKYFTSLSYNKMDG
;
A
#
# COMPACT_ATOMS: atom_id res chain seq x y z
N PRO A 1 -0.93 6.12 -14.16
CA PRO A 1 -2.28 6.48 -13.77
C PRO A 1 -2.32 6.72 -12.26
N VAL A 2 -2.97 7.81 -11.83
CA VAL A 2 -3.17 8.10 -10.42
C VAL A 2 -4.54 7.55 -10.05
N PRO A 3 -4.63 6.44 -9.31
CA PRO A 3 -5.91 5.74 -9.11
C PRO A 3 -6.85 6.44 -8.13
N THR A 4 -6.36 7.34 -7.27
CA THR A 4 -7.18 8.03 -6.27
C THR A 4 -6.90 9.52 -6.20
N ILE A 5 -7.90 10.30 -5.77
CA ILE A 5 -7.81 11.76 -5.61
C ILE A 5 -6.68 12.11 -4.62
N GLU A 6 -6.55 11.36 -3.54
CA GLU A 6 -5.54 11.61 -2.52
C GLU A 6 -4.12 11.43 -3.08
N GLN A 7 -3.90 10.38 -3.88
CA GLN A 7 -2.60 10.17 -4.52
C GLN A 7 -2.25 11.29 -5.51
N ALA A 8 -3.25 11.85 -6.17
CA ALA A 8 -3.05 13.01 -7.06
C ALA A 8 -2.58 14.26 -6.31
N LEU A 9 -2.99 14.42 -5.07
CA LEU A 9 -2.62 15.55 -4.20
C LEU A 9 -1.28 15.36 -3.49
N GLN A 10 -0.79 14.12 -3.40
CA GLN A 10 0.44 13.81 -2.67
C GLN A 10 1.64 14.58 -3.25
N GLY A 11 2.31 15.36 -2.39
CA GLY A 11 3.47 16.15 -2.74
C GLY A 11 3.20 17.42 -3.56
N LYS A 12 1.94 17.67 -3.96
CA LYS A 12 1.60 18.86 -4.77
C LYS A 12 1.13 20.05 -3.92
N THR A 13 0.71 19.83 -2.69
CA THR A 13 0.13 20.88 -1.87
C THR A 13 0.90 21.03 -0.56
N ALA A 14 1.48 22.23 -0.31
CA ALA A 14 2.19 22.51 0.92
C ALA A 14 1.28 22.41 2.16
N GLY A 15 1.76 21.78 3.25
CA GLY A 15 1.02 21.61 4.50
C GLY A 15 -0.05 20.53 4.47
N VAL A 16 -0.09 19.71 3.41
CA VAL A 16 -0.93 18.51 3.31
C VAL A 16 -0.04 17.29 3.36
N PHE A 17 -0.29 16.44 4.34
CA PHE A 17 0.39 15.17 4.51
C PHE A 17 -0.57 14.04 4.15
N ILE A 18 -0.16 13.18 3.22
CA ILE A 18 -0.96 12.06 2.75
C ILE A 18 -0.15 10.78 2.93
N GLU A 19 -0.68 9.88 3.74
CA GLU A 19 -0.08 8.61 4.06
C GLU A 19 -1.02 7.47 3.63
N ALA A 20 -0.56 6.65 2.70
CA ALA A 20 -1.26 5.43 2.35
C ALA A 20 -0.96 4.35 3.40
N VAL A 21 -1.97 3.88 4.13
CA VAL A 21 -1.83 2.85 5.17
C VAL A 21 -1.38 1.52 4.55
N ASN A 22 -1.85 1.23 3.34
CA ASN A 22 -1.44 0.08 2.55
C ASN A 22 -1.29 0.51 1.09
N ARG A 23 -0.41 -0.12 0.33
CA ARG A 23 -0.25 0.14 -1.10
C ARG A 23 -1.30 -0.55 -1.99
N LYS A 24 -2.34 -1.13 -1.40
CA LYS A 24 -3.48 -1.68 -2.15
C LYS A 24 -4.35 -0.55 -2.66
N SER A 25 -4.87 -0.69 -3.88
CA SER A 25 -5.71 0.31 -4.56
C SER A 25 -6.97 0.72 -3.77
N THR A 26 -7.43 -0.14 -2.87
CA THR A 26 -8.61 0.07 -2.02
C THR A 26 -8.26 0.51 -0.59
N SER A 27 -6.98 0.81 -0.32
CA SER A 27 -6.55 1.13 1.04
C SER A 27 -7.03 2.52 1.47
N THR A 28 -7.39 2.60 2.73
CA THR A 28 -7.70 3.87 3.40
C THR A 28 -6.45 4.75 3.39
N THR A 29 -6.57 5.93 2.85
CA THR A 29 -5.52 6.94 2.85
C THR A 29 -5.76 7.90 4.01
N ASN A 30 -4.76 8.10 4.86
CA ASN A 30 -4.82 9.11 5.90
C ASN A 30 -4.33 10.44 5.35
N MET A 31 -5.22 11.41 5.28
CA MET A 31 -4.90 12.78 4.89
C MET A 31 -4.93 13.67 6.12
N ARG A 32 -3.90 14.50 6.30
CA ARG A 32 -3.81 15.47 7.39
C ARG A 32 -3.44 16.83 6.82
N ILE A 33 -4.11 17.87 7.31
CA ILE A 33 -3.81 19.25 6.95
C ILE A 33 -3.25 19.94 8.19
N ARG A 34 -2.02 20.51 8.09
CA ARG A 34 -1.31 21.21 9.18
C ARG A 34 -1.01 20.34 10.41
N GLY A 35 -0.96 19.01 10.28
CA GLY A 35 -0.61 18.08 11.37
C GLY A 35 -1.80 17.48 12.10
N SER A 36 -1.58 16.94 13.29
CA SER A 36 -2.63 16.36 14.13
C SER A 36 -3.20 17.40 15.08
N SER A 37 -4.52 17.61 15.04
CA SER A 37 -5.22 18.55 15.92
C SER A 37 -5.85 17.87 17.14
N SER A 38 -6.02 16.53 17.11
CA SER A 38 -6.65 15.77 18.18
C SER A 38 -5.90 14.46 18.45
N ILE A 39 -5.85 14.07 19.72
CA ILE A 39 -5.28 12.79 20.17
C ILE A 39 -6.33 11.67 20.13
N THR A 40 -7.59 11.99 20.33
CA THR A 40 -8.67 11.00 20.50
C THR A 40 -9.70 11.01 19.36
N ALA A 41 -9.80 12.11 18.60
CA ALA A 41 -10.73 12.24 17.47
C ALA A 41 -10.00 12.06 16.14
N THR A 42 -10.77 11.89 15.07
CA THR A 42 -10.22 11.80 13.71
C THR A 42 -9.48 13.09 13.34
N ASN A 43 -8.32 12.95 12.71
CA ASN A 43 -7.53 14.06 12.17
C ASN A 43 -7.72 14.23 10.66
N GLN A 44 -8.69 13.53 10.07
CA GLN A 44 -8.98 13.64 8.66
C GLN A 44 -9.74 14.95 8.35
N PRO A 45 -9.48 15.59 7.20
CA PRO A 45 -10.24 16.76 6.77
C PRO A 45 -11.65 16.38 6.35
N LEU A 46 -12.53 17.37 6.33
CA LEU A 46 -13.86 17.22 5.75
C LEU A 46 -13.75 17.26 4.22
N PHE A 47 -14.33 16.27 3.56
CA PHE A 47 -14.47 16.28 2.11
C PHE A 47 -15.85 16.81 1.72
N VAL A 48 -15.86 17.75 0.77
CA VAL A 48 -17.08 18.36 0.24
C VAL A 48 -17.06 18.23 -1.28
N VAL A 49 -18.05 17.54 -1.83
CA VAL A 49 -18.17 17.31 -3.27
C VAL A 49 -19.37 18.09 -3.80
N ASP A 50 -19.13 19.01 -4.71
CA ASP A 50 -20.16 19.91 -5.28
C ASP A 50 -21.05 20.60 -4.22
N GLY A 51 -20.43 20.97 -3.08
CA GLY A 51 -21.11 21.61 -1.96
C GLY A 51 -21.74 20.63 -0.96
N ILE A 52 -21.72 19.33 -1.20
CA ILE A 52 -22.27 18.30 -0.31
C ILE A 52 -21.15 17.72 0.56
N PRO A 53 -21.20 17.89 1.90
CA PRO A 53 -20.21 17.32 2.78
C PRO A 53 -20.37 15.79 2.88
N LEU A 54 -19.27 15.08 2.67
CA LEU A 54 -19.21 13.62 2.81
C LEU A 54 -18.87 13.24 4.26
N THR A 55 -19.53 12.23 4.79
CA THR A 55 -19.18 11.61 6.06
C THR A 55 -18.16 10.52 5.83
N THR A 56 -17.01 10.67 6.46
CA THR A 56 -15.92 9.65 6.45
C THR A 56 -16.02 8.69 7.63
N GLU A 57 -17.08 8.75 8.41
CA GLU A 57 -17.32 7.85 9.53
C GLU A 57 -17.63 6.44 9.03
N ALA A 58 -17.09 5.44 9.74
CA ALA A 58 -17.29 4.05 9.40
C ALA A 58 -18.78 3.68 9.48
N LEU A 59 -19.39 3.40 8.35
CA LEU A 59 -20.81 3.00 8.25
C LEU A 59 -21.02 1.50 8.47
N ASN A 60 -19.98 0.73 8.78
CA ASN A 60 -20.05 -0.73 8.84
C ASN A 60 -19.81 -1.27 10.25
N GLN A 61 -20.68 -2.20 10.68
CA GLN A 61 -20.52 -3.04 11.87
C GLN A 61 -19.22 -3.88 11.85
N SER A 62 -18.55 -3.97 10.70
CA SER A 62 -17.31 -4.74 10.51
C SER A 62 -16.04 -3.92 10.70
N GLY A 63 -16.11 -2.65 11.10
CA GLY A 63 -14.93 -1.79 11.34
C GLY A 63 -14.16 -1.38 10.06
N ALA A 64 -14.66 -1.69 8.88
CA ALA A 64 -14.04 -1.26 7.63
C ALA A 64 -14.42 0.21 7.34
N VAL A 65 -13.44 1.08 7.31
CA VAL A 65 -13.62 2.48 6.92
C VAL A 65 -13.77 2.51 5.40
N ILE A 66 -14.95 2.83 4.91
CA ILE A 66 -15.17 3.08 3.48
C ILE A 66 -14.75 4.51 3.20
N ASN A 67 -13.77 4.67 2.31
CA ASN A 67 -13.41 5.99 1.80
C ASN A 67 -14.43 6.41 0.73
N PRO A 68 -15.27 7.42 0.97
CA PRO A 68 -16.29 7.84 0.01
C PRO A 68 -15.70 8.40 -1.28
N LEU A 69 -14.43 8.79 -1.29
CA LEU A 69 -13.74 9.29 -2.47
C LEU A 69 -13.44 8.17 -3.50
N THR A 70 -13.48 6.92 -3.10
CA THR A 70 -13.29 5.80 -4.04
C THR A 70 -14.41 5.66 -5.06
N SER A 71 -15.59 6.24 -4.79
CA SER A 71 -16.72 6.26 -5.71
C SER A 71 -16.64 7.38 -6.75
N ILE A 72 -15.70 8.32 -6.60
CA ILE A 72 -15.53 9.45 -7.50
C ILE A 72 -14.40 9.15 -8.48
N ASN A 73 -14.73 9.18 -9.78
CA ASN A 73 -13.71 9.07 -10.81
C ASN A 73 -12.86 10.36 -10.84
N PHE A 74 -11.54 10.22 -10.68
CA PHE A 74 -10.62 11.35 -10.74
C PHE A 74 -10.73 12.12 -12.07
N ASN A 75 -11.03 11.44 -13.17
CA ASN A 75 -11.16 12.07 -14.49
C ASN A 75 -12.40 12.99 -14.59
N ASP A 76 -13.38 12.85 -13.68
CA ASP A 76 -14.57 13.70 -13.61
C ASP A 76 -14.37 14.93 -12.71
N VAL A 77 -13.23 15.02 -12.05
CA VAL A 77 -12.89 16.17 -11.21
C VAL A 77 -12.41 17.34 -12.08
N GLU A 78 -12.97 18.53 -11.84
CA GLU A 78 -12.57 19.79 -12.46
C GLU A 78 -11.50 20.49 -11.64
N SER A 79 -11.77 20.68 -10.33
CA SER A 79 -10.82 21.30 -9.40
C SER A 79 -10.86 20.67 -8.01
N ILE A 80 -9.74 20.79 -7.28
CA ILE A 80 -9.63 20.41 -5.87
C ILE A 80 -9.03 21.61 -5.14
N ASP A 81 -9.80 22.18 -4.23
CA ASP A 81 -9.40 23.30 -3.41
C ASP A 81 -9.29 22.89 -1.95
N ILE A 82 -8.20 23.26 -1.27
CA ILE A 82 -7.96 22.88 0.11
C ILE A 82 -8.02 24.10 1.01
N LEU A 83 -9.07 24.16 1.81
CA LEU A 83 -9.25 25.20 2.82
C LEU A 83 -8.46 24.82 4.07
N LYS A 84 -7.30 25.45 4.23
CA LYS A 84 -6.40 25.18 5.35
C LYS A 84 -6.65 26.13 6.54
N ASP A 85 -7.16 27.32 6.26
CA ASP A 85 -7.32 28.38 7.25
C ASP A 85 -8.65 28.25 7.98
N ALA A 86 -8.61 28.51 9.30
CA ALA A 86 -9.80 28.44 10.13
C ALA A 86 -10.92 29.38 9.66
N ALA A 87 -10.56 30.56 9.12
CA ALA A 87 -11.54 31.49 8.58
C ALA A 87 -12.29 30.93 7.36
N SER A 88 -11.59 30.30 6.43
CA SER A 88 -12.19 29.71 5.23
C SER A 88 -12.96 28.43 5.52
N SER A 89 -12.56 27.66 6.53
CA SER A 89 -13.26 26.42 6.93
C SER A 89 -14.43 26.65 7.90
N ALA A 90 -14.55 27.85 8.48
CA ALA A 90 -15.57 28.19 9.47
C ALA A 90 -17.00 27.95 9.00
N ILE A 91 -17.29 28.13 7.70
CA ILE A 91 -18.62 27.88 7.11
C ILE A 91 -19.10 26.44 7.28
N TYR A 92 -18.17 25.50 7.51
CA TYR A 92 -18.46 24.08 7.73
C TYR A 92 -18.54 23.70 9.23
N GLY A 93 -18.46 24.70 10.12
CA GLY A 93 -18.56 24.54 11.56
C GLY A 93 -17.44 23.63 12.14
N SER A 94 -17.76 22.91 13.20
CA SER A 94 -16.81 22.04 13.90
C SER A 94 -16.23 20.93 13.01
N ARG A 95 -16.95 20.48 11.99
CA ARG A 95 -16.46 19.47 11.04
C ARG A 95 -15.31 19.97 10.16
N GLY A 96 -15.20 21.30 9.97
CA GLY A 96 -14.10 21.92 9.22
C GLY A 96 -12.84 22.17 10.05
N ALA A 97 -12.80 21.81 11.33
CA ALA A 97 -11.68 22.10 12.24
C ALA A 97 -10.34 21.50 11.76
N ASN A 98 -10.35 20.34 11.10
CA ASN A 98 -9.17 19.69 10.54
C ASN A 98 -8.84 20.13 9.09
N GLY A 99 -9.50 21.20 8.60
CA GLY A 99 -9.47 21.65 7.21
C GLY A 99 -10.56 21.01 6.37
N VAL A 100 -10.75 21.58 5.18
CA VAL A 100 -11.79 21.15 4.23
C VAL A 100 -11.18 20.96 2.85
N VAL A 101 -11.51 19.87 2.19
CA VAL A 101 -11.14 19.57 0.81
C VAL A 101 -12.40 19.71 -0.04
N LEU A 102 -12.42 20.74 -0.87
CA LEU A 102 -13.51 21.00 -1.82
C LEU A 102 -13.18 20.31 -3.13
N ILE A 103 -14.07 19.47 -3.60
CA ILE A 103 -13.96 18.76 -4.87
C ILE A 103 -15.09 19.26 -5.76
N THR A 104 -14.74 19.88 -6.88
CA THR A 104 -15.72 20.32 -7.88
C THR A 104 -15.66 19.36 -9.06
N THR A 105 -16.80 18.81 -9.43
CA THR A 105 -16.89 17.91 -10.58
C THR A 105 -17.18 18.68 -11.87
N LYS A 106 -16.81 18.11 -13.01
CA LYS A 106 -17.07 18.65 -14.34
C LYS A 106 -18.56 18.78 -14.58
N LYS A 107 -18.98 19.90 -15.13
CA LYS A 107 -20.36 20.18 -15.48
C LYS A 107 -20.54 20.32 -16.98
N GLY A 108 -21.77 20.18 -17.45
CA GLY A 108 -22.09 20.43 -18.83
C GLY A 108 -21.84 21.90 -19.20
N ILE A 109 -21.34 22.14 -20.38
CA ILE A 109 -21.09 23.47 -20.95
C ILE A 109 -21.97 23.69 -22.18
N SER A 110 -22.32 24.96 -22.47
CA SER A 110 -23.00 25.29 -23.71
C SER A 110 -22.03 25.15 -24.90
N GLY A 111 -22.54 24.62 -25.99
CA GLY A 111 -21.76 24.43 -27.22
C GLY A 111 -21.90 23.01 -27.78
N ASP A 112 -21.14 22.74 -28.82
CA ASP A 112 -21.12 21.44 -29.49
C ASP A 112 -20.69 20.32 -28.55
N THR A 113 -21.25 19.13 -28.79
CA THR A 113 -20.88 17.94 -28.03
C THR A 113 -19.43 17.61 -28.21
N ARG A 114 -18.69 17.55 -27.08
CA ARG A 114 -17.30 17.13 -27.04
C ARG A 114 -17.22 15.75 -26.41
N LEU A 115 -16.59 14.83 -27.13
CA LEU A 115 -16.32 13.47 -26.65
C LEU A 115 -14.85 13.37 -26.29
N ASN A 116 -14.57 12.87 -25.09
CA ASN A 116 -13.21 12.52 -24.68
C ASN A 116 -13.16 11.02 -24.42
N PHE A 117 -12.12 10.40 -24.92
CA PHE A 117 -11.86 8.98 -24.72
C PHE A 117 -10.39 8.79 -24.33
N THR A 118 -10.18 8.13 -23.20
CA THR A 118 -8.84 7.88 -22.64
C THR A 118 -8.70 6.40 -22.34
N ILE A 119 -7.66 5.78 -22.87
CA ILE A 119 -7.26 4.42 -22.49
C ILE A 119 -5.87 4.48 -21.88
N GLN A 120 -5.69 3.82 -20.77
CA GLN A 120 -4.41 3.64 -20.11
C GLN A 120 -4.19 2.17 -19.82
N SER A 121 -3.00 1.68 -20.11
CA SER A 121 -2.59 0.32 -19.83
C SER A 121 -1.17 0.35 -19.25
N GLY A 122 -0.94 -0.48 -18.27
CA GLY A 122 0.34 -0.53 -17.58
C GLY A 122 0.49 -1.78 -16.73
N PHE A 123 1.62 -1.85 -16.07
CA PHE A 123 1.88 -2.91 -15.09
C PHE A 123 2.39 -2.29 -13.79
N ASN A 124 2.11 -2.98 -12.69
CA ASN A 124 2.58 -2.64 -11.36
C ASN A 124 3.58 -3.70 -10.92
N GLU A 125 4.74 -3.25 -10.49
CA GLU A 125 5.83 -4.11 -10.03
C GLU A 125 6.41 -3.55 -8.74
N ALA A 126 6.87 -4.42 -7.84
CA ALA A 126 7.55 -4.00 -6.64
C ALA A 126 8.84 -3.24 -7.01
N SER A 127 8.93 -1.98 -6.58
CA SER A 127 10.06 -1.10 -6.90
C SER A 127 11.36 -1.51 -6.21
N HIS A 128 11.27 -2.24 -5.13
CA HIS A 128 12.42 -2.71 -4.36
C HIS A 128 12.10 -4.07 -3.75
N ARG A 129 13.02 -5.01 -3.94
CA ARG A 129 13.02 -6.31 -3.30
C ARG A 129 14.22 -6.37 -2.35
N ARG A 130 14.07 -7.05 -1.24
CA ARG A 130 15.18 -7.32 -0.34
C ARG A 130 15.91 -8.58 -0.82
N GLU A 131 17.22 -8.52 -0.81
CA GLU A 131 18.02 -9.74 -0.98
C GLU A 131 17.92 -10.55 0.32
N PHE A 132 17.36 -11.74 0.22
CA PHE A 132 17.34 -12.72 1.30
C PHE A 132 18.36 -13.80 0.99
N MET A 133 18.86 -14.42 2.04
CA MET A 133 19.69 -15.61 1.92
C MET A 133 18.94 -16.70 1.16
N ASN A 134 19.61 -17.34 0.24
CA ASN A 134 19.11 -18.58 -0.34
C ASN A 134 19.18 -19.73 0.71
N SER A 135 18.61 -20.88 0.37
CA SER A 135 18.56 -22.00 1.32
C SER A 135 19.92 -22.48 1.78
N ASP A 136 20.92 -22.49 0.89
CA ASP A 136 22.28 -22.93 1.23
C ASP A 136 23.01 -21.92 2.12
N GLU A 137 22.88 -20.63 1.80
CA GLU A 137 23.42 -19.54 2.62
C GLU A 137 22.79 -19.53 4.02
N TYR A 138 21.46 -19.72 4.10
CA TYR A 138 20.74 -19.78 5.36
C TYR A 138 21.22 -20.96 6.23
N ILE A 139 21.40 -22.15 5.65
CA ILE A 139 21.88 -23.32 6.37
C ILE A 139 23.33 -23.11 6.82
N SER A 140 24.18 -22.54 5.96
CA SER A 140 25.56 -22.21 6.32
C SER A 140 25.62 -21.24 7.49
N TYR A 141 24.83 -20.16 7.44
CA TYR A 141 24.71 -19.19 8.52
C TYR A 141 24.30 -19.84 9.85
N PHE A 142 23.31 -20.74 9.82
CA PHE A 142 22.88 -21.46 11.04
C PHE A 142 23.94 -22.39 11.59
N ARG A 143 24.69 -23.05 10.72
CA ARG A 143 25.80 -23.91 11.16
C ARG A 143 26.92 -23.11 11.80
N ASP A 144 27.30 -21.99 11.20
CA ASP A 144 28.32 -21.10 11.76
C ASP A 144 27.85 -20.48 13.09
N ALA A 145 26.61 -20.07 13.18
CA ALA A 145 26.01 -19.57 14.42
C ALA A 145 25.98 -20.64 15.53
N ALA A 146 25.74 -21.90 15.18
CA ALA A 146 25.79 -23.02 16.13
C ALA A 146 27.20 -23.25 16.69
N VAL A 147 28.24 -23.18 15.84
CA VAL A 147 29.63 -23.26 16.27
C VAL A 147 29.99 -22.14 17.23
N ILE A 148 29.57 -20.90 16.90
CA ILE A 148 29.80 -19.73 17.78
C ILE A 148 29.03 -19.88 19.11
N GLY A 149 27.81 -20.43 19.06
CA GLY A 149 27.01 -20.71 20.25
C GLY A 149 27.66 -21.73 21.17
N ASP A 150 28.16 -22.84 20.63
CA ASP A 150 28.88 -23.88 21.40
C ASP A 150 30.17 -23.29 22.06
N LEU A 151 30.94 -22.48 21.32
CA LEU A 151 32.14 -21.81 21.86
C LEU A 151 31.79 -20.77 22.95
N ALA A 152 30.67 -20.09 22.83
CA ALA A 152 30.21 -19.14 23.83
C ALA A 152 29.78 -19.86 25.13
N ASP A 153 29.11 -21.01 25.01
CA ASP A 153 28.73 -21.85 26.14
C ASP A 153 29.98 -22.43 26.86
N ASP A 154 30.95 -22.94 26.12
CA ASP A 154 32.23 -23.43 26.69
C ASP A 154 32.90 -22.29 27.50
N ALA A 155 32.95 -21.07 26.95
CA ALA A 155 33.54 -19.92 27.63
C ALA A 155 32.74 -19.49 28.87
N TYR A 156 31.42 -19.58 28.83
CA TYR A 156 30.53 -19.21 29.94
C TYR A 156 30.66 -20.19 31.13
N TYR A 157 30.73 -21.48 30.83
CA TYR A 157 30.84 -22.52 31.86
C TYR A 157 32.28 -22.81 32.26
N GLY A 158 33.29 -22.22 31.60
CA GLY A 158 34.70 -22.39 31.89
C GLY A 158 35.26 -23.70 31.36
N ASP A 159 34.59 -24.27 30.36
CA ASP A 159 35.02 -25.52 29.69
C ASP A 159 36.09 -25.23 28.63
N ASN A 160 36.78 -26.27 28.19
CA ASN A 160 37.72 -26.15 27.08
C ASN A 160 36.95 -25.89 25.78
N PRO A 161 37.43 -24.98 24.89
CA PRO A 161 36.76 -24.71 23.62
C PRO A 161 36.57 -26.00 22.78
N GLY A 162 35.33 -26.25 22.32
CA GLY A 162 34.97 -27.39 21.51
C GLY A 162 34.51 -28.62 22.28
N THR A 163 34.29 -28.53 23.60
CA THR A 163 33.73 -29.63 24.41
C THR A 163 32.21 -29.68 24.37
N ASN A 164 31.58 -28.56 24.14
CA ASN A 164 30.11 -28.46 23.99
C ASN A 164 29.72 -28.51 22.51
N ASP A 165 28.88 -29.47 22.17
CA ASP A 165 28.36 -29.67 20.79
C ASP A 165 26.86 -29.51 20.68
N TYR A 166 26.22 -28.93 21.69
CA TYR A 166 24.78 -28.91 21.79
C TYR A 166 24.07 -28.25 20.60
N TYR A 167 24.51 -27.08 20.22
CA TYR A 167 23.87 -26.32 19.12
C TYR A 167 24.18 -26.97 17.76
N ARG A 168 25.40 -27.43 17.55
CA ARG A 168 25.78 -28.17 16.32
C ARG A 168 24.96 -29.42 16.16
N LEU A 169 24.78 -30.21 17.22
CA LEU A 169 24.00 -31.45 17.19
C LEU A 169 22.52 -31.17 16.92
N GLU A 170 21.97 -30.10 17.44
CA GLU A 170 20.58 -29.70 17.16
C GLU A 170 20.38 -29.30 15.70
N VAL A 171 21.29 -28.53 15.10
CA VAL A 171 21.25 -28.20 13.67
C VAL A 171 21.33 -29.47 12.82
N GLU A 172 22.26 -30.38 13.12
CA GLU A 172 22.39 -31.63 12.37
C GLU A 172 21.15 -32.54 12.51
N LYS A 173 20.55 -32.64 13.69
CA LYS A 173 19.30 -33.38 13.89
C LYS A 173 18.17 -32.80 13.02
N ARG A 174 18.10 -31.49 12.92
CA ARG A 174 17.12 -30.82 12.06
C ARG A 174 17.39 -31.10 10.58
N LEU A 175 18.64 -31.00 10.13
CA LEU A 175 19.01 -31.31 8.75
C LEU A 175 18.69 -32.78 8.41
N LYS A 176 18.98 -33.74 9.30
CA LYS A 176 18.63 -35.16 9.12
C LYS A 176 17.11 -35.35 8.98
N ARG A 177 16.31 -34.62 9.75
CA ARG A 177 14.84 -34.67 9.64
C ARG A 177 14.33 -34.24 8.25
N TYR A 178 15.02 -33.30 7.61
CA TYR A 178 14.66 -32.78 6.29
C TYR A 178 15.41 -33.43 5.14
N SER A 179 16.30 -34.42 5.46
CA SER A 179 17.04 -35.15 4.43
C SER A 179 16.09 -35.94 3.52
N GLY A 180 16.48 -36.06 2.27
CA GLY A 180 15.67 -36.78 1.27
C GLY A 180 14.70 -35.88 0.49
N TRP A 181 14.03 -34.94 1.11
CA TRP A 181 13.08 -34.05 0.40
C TRP A 181 13.53 -32.59 0.32
N ALA A 182 14.15 -32.02 1.33
CA ALA A 182 14.56 -30.63 1.33
C ALA A 182 16.08 -30.41 1.26
N VAL A 183 16.87 -31.35 1.79
CA VAL A 183 18.34 -31.27 1.82
C VAL A 183 18.98 -32.55 1.32
N ASN A 184 20.18 -32.44 0.77
CA ASN A 184 21.06 -33.54 0.44
C ASN A 184 22.08 -33.73 1.57
N LEU A 185 22.23 -34.98 2.04
CA LEU A 185 23.29 -35.38 2.96
C LEU A 185 24.10 -36.50 2.33
N ASP A 186 25.39 -36.56 2.63
CA ASP A 186 26.22 -37.71 2.28
C ASP A 186 25.91 -38.93 3.17
N GLY A 187 26.58 -40.07 2.91
CA GLY A 187 26.45 -41.28 3.71
C GLY A 187 26.86 -41.11 5.18
N SER A 188 27.64 -40.09 5.50
CA SER A 188 28.09 -39.76 6.85
C SER A 188 27.19 -38.70 7.52
N GLY A 189 26.21 -38.14 6.79
CA GLY A 189 25.28 -37.14 7.27
C GLY A 189 25.75 -35.70 7.10
N ASN A 190 26.81 -35.44 6.34
CA ASN A 190 27.25 -34.08 6.05
C ASN A 190 26.33 -33.42 5.01
N TYR A 191 26.11 -32.12 5.17
CA TYR A 191 25.32 -31.34 4.25
C TYR A 191 25.99 -31.15 2.88
N LEU A 192 25.31 -31.51 1.81
CA LEU A 192 25.75 -31.41 0.42
C LEU A 192 25.02 -30.35 -0.39
N GLY A 193 23.97 -29.74 0.14
CA GLY A 193 23.20 -28.71 -0.50
C GLY A 193 21.68 -28.85 -0.33
N SER A 194 20.97 -27.80 -0.61
CA SER A 194 19.49 -27.76 -0.58
C SER A 194 18.90 -28.31 -1.88
N LYS A 195 17.81 -29.07 -1.77
CA LYS A 195 16.98 -29.49 -2.91
C LYS A 195 15.90 -28.45 -3.23
N VAL A 196 15.55 -27.64 -2.26
CA VAL A 196 14.47 -26.66 -2.34
C VAL A 196 15.06 -25.29 -2.04
N ASN A 197 14.91 -24.40 -3.01
CA ASN A 197 15.22 -22.99 -2.83
C ASN A 197 14.04 -22.18 -3.36
N THR A 198 13.14 -21.75 -2.47
CA THR A 198 11.93 -21.03 -2.84
C THR A 198 12.15 -19.55 -2.57
N ASP A 199 12.10 -18.74 -3.62
CA ASP A 199 12.01 -17.30 -3.46
C ASP A 199 10.55 -16.90 -3.14
N TRP A 200 10.30 -16.69 -1.85
CA TRP A 200 8.99 -16.27 -1.35
C TRP A 200 8.59 -14.88 -1.84
N GLN A 201 9.57 -14.04 -2.19
CA GLN A 201 9.26 -12.73 -2.75
C GLN A 201 8.74 -12.86 -4.18
N ASP A 202 9.28 -13.76 -4.99
CA ASP A 202 8.77 -14.03 -6.34
C ASP A 202 7.34 -14.57 -6.32
N LEU A 203 7.01 -15.37 -5.32
CA LEU A 203 5.65 -15.86 -5.14
C LEU A 203 4.69 -14.78 -4.64
N ALA A 204 5.17 -13.88 -3.77
CA ALA A 204 4.35 -12.84 -3.15
C ALA A 204 4.22 -11.59 -4.03
N PHE A 205 5.26 -11.21 -4.76
CA PHE A 205 5.30 -9.99 -5.57
C PHE A 205 5.16 -10.31 -7.05
N GLN A 206 3.96 -10.59 -7.47
CA GLN A 206 3.64 -10.80 -8.88
C GLN A 206 3.46 -9.45 -9.59
N LYS A 207 3.74 -9.43 -10.89
CA LYS A 207 3.46 -8.26 -11.72
C LYS A 207 1.95 -8.14 -11.93
N GLY A 208 1.36 -7.08 -11.38
CA GLY A 208 -0.03 -6.75 -11.58
C GLY A 208 -0.24 -6.01 -12.90
N LYS A 209 -1.38 -6.26 -13.58
CA LYS A 209 -1.79 -5.50 -14.76
C LYS A 209 -2.75 -4.40 -14.35
N ILE A 210 -2.57 -3.22 -14.94
CA ILE A 210 -3.47 -2.09 -14.77
C ILE A 210 -4.08 -1.77 -16.13
N PHE A 211 -5.40 -1.68 -16.16
CA PHE A 211 -6.14 -1.24 -17.34
C PHE A 211 -7.21 -0.24 -16.92
N SER A 212 -7.25 0.91 -17.58
CA SER A 212 -8.26 1.95 -17.38
C SER A 212 -8.78 2.41 -18.72
N ALA A 213 -10.09 2.51 -18.83
CA ALA A 213 -10.77 3.07 -20.01
C ALA A 213 -11.84 4.04 -19.51
N ASP A 214 -11.71 5.29 -19.94
CA ASP A 214 -12.59 6.38 -19.55
C ASP A 214 -13.18 7.03 -20.79
N MET A 215 -14.49 7.26 -20.77
CA MET A 215 -15.21 7.97 -21.81
C MET A 215 -16.06 9.05 -21.17
N SER A 216 -16.05 10.27 -21.72
CA SER A 216 -16.92 11.33 -21.28
C SER A 216 -17.48 12.12 -22.45
N ALA A 217 -18.71 12.60 -22.29
CA ALA A 217 -19.40 13.47 -23.22
C ALA A 217 -19.93 14.71 -22.48
N GLN A 218 -19.66 15.89 -23.02
CA GLN A 218 -20.16 17.15 -22.50
C GLN A 218 -20.64 18.03 -23.64
N GLY A 219 -21.69 18.78 -23.37
CA GLY A 219 -22.24 19.69 -24.36
C GLY A 219 -23.56 20.29 -23.88
N GLY A 220 -24.25 21.00 -24.76
CA GLY A 220 -25.55 21.49 -24.46
C GLY A 220 -25.87 22.82 -25.12
N THR A 221 -27.08 23.28 -24.85
CA THR A 221 -27.60 24.60 -25.24
C THR A 221 -27.67 25.51 -24.02
N ASP A 222 -28.06 26.76 -24.19
CA ASP A 222 -28.25 27.69 -23.06
C ASP A 222 -29.33 27.19 -22.08
N LYS A 223 -30.26 26.35 -22.55
CA LYS A 223 -31.35 25.81 -21.74
C LYS A 223 -31.06 24.45 -21.13
N LEU A 224 -30.26 23.66 -21.76
CA LEU A 224 -29.91 22.29 -21.30
C LEU A 224 -28.42 22.03 -21.49
N LYS A 225 -27.75 21.79 -20.41
CA LYS A 225 -26.31 21.41 -20.38
C LYS A 225 -26.19 20.03 -19.79
N TYR A 226 -25.33 19.20 -20.36
CA TYR A 226 -25.12 17.83 -19.88
C TYR A 226 -23.63 17.49 -19.81
N PHE A 227 -23.33 16.68 -18.83
CA PHE A 227 -22.07 15.95 -18.69
C PHE A 227 -22.41 14.52 -18.32
N THR A 228 -21.81 13.57 -18.99
CA THR A 228 -21.91 12.15 -18.68
C THR A 228 -20.54 11.49 -18.84
N SER A 229 -20.23 10.55 -17.96
CA SER A 229 -18.98 9.80 -17.99
C SER A 229 -19.23 8.32 -17.73
N LEU A 230 -18.37 7.50 -18.29
CA LEU A 230 -18.28 6.08 -18.05
C LEU A 230 -16.81 5.71 -17.86
N SER A 231 -16.54 5.03 -16.78
CA SER A 231 -15.18 4.62 -16.43
C SER A 231 -15.13 3.14 -16.11
N TYR A 232 -14.10 2.47 -16.61
CA TYR A 232 -13.78 1.10 -16.27
C TYR A 232 -12.33 1.01 -15.83
N ASN A 233 -12.10 0.57 -14.59
CA ASN A 233 -10.78 0.40 -14.02
C ASN A 233 -10.60 -1.04 -13.56
N LYS A 234 -9.53 -1.68 -14.01
CA LYS A 234 -9.10 -3.00 -13.56
C LYS A 234 -7.66 -2.95 -13.12
N MET A 235 -7.41 -3.43 -11.91
CA MET A 235 -6.07 -3.56 -11.35
C MET A 235 -5.94 -4.97 -10.78
N ASP A 236 -4.98 -5.72 -11.31
CA ASP A 236 -4.56 -7.01 -10.80
C ASP A 236 -3.27 -6.79 -9.98
N GLY A 237 -3.14 -7.41 -8.80
CA GLY A 237 -1.98 -7.28 -7.94
C GLY A 237 -1.97 -8.28 -6.82
#